data_cdd0c9b8918929220a780035f50df6ca
#
_entry.id   cdd0c9b8918929220a780035f50df6ca
#
_cell.length_a   1.000
_cell.length_b   1.000
_cell.length_c   1.000
_cell.angle_alpha   90.00
_cell.angle_beta   90.00
_cell.angle_gamma   90.00
#
_symmetry.space_group_name_H-M   'P 1'
#
loop_
_entity.id
_entity.type
_entity.pdbx_description
1 polymer ?
#
loop_
_entity_poly.entity_id
_entity_poly.type
_entity_poly.pdbx_seq_one_letter_code
_entity_poly.pdbx_strand_id
1 'polypeptide(L)'
;MSKTEYKSTNQLMRHLRDNGIDISGKLQKQQLINTGYFHGYKGYRFFGESYNKIPFISYKEINATIQYDTKLKSLLYGKMMFIETAFKNIALNTIMEEIGSSSIYDMYDKVVSSYKNSEELSEDIKKKLQANKLNLQGSIQNSIAAAYRRDNPKITHFYNTVNYNEVPIWAVFEILTMGDFGHLLSCLTKDMRKKISRKLGINLSCDTNCTLVYKYVYALKDLRNAIAHNDVVYDTRFRKMDPSRPMKQCLILEMGLPYINFKTIGDYIILVCYCLKLLKVTKTEIKLFVREFEKITKEYEKMVNAEVTSVTIHSDLNLRMEILKKTI
;
A
#
# COMPACT_ATOMS: atom_id res chain seq x y z
N MET A 1 23.79 -30.39 3.03
CA MET A 1 23.22 -29.50 2.00
C MET A 1 22.53 -30.40 0.98
N SER A 2 21.19 -30.43 0.97
CA SER A 2 20.43 -31.15 -0.06
C SER A 2 20.61 -30.43 -1.38
N LYS A 3 21.15 -31.09 -2.39
CA LYS A 3 21.17 -30.57 -3.76
C LYS A 3 19.73 -30.25 -4.16
N THR A 4 19.46 -29.01 -4.56
CA THR A 4 18.18 -28.60 -5.14
C THR A 4 18.04 -29.31 -6.49
N GLU A 5 17.39 -30.47 -6.48
CA GLU A 5 17.19 -31.27 -7.66
C GLU A 5 16.10 -30.64 -8.56
N TYR A 6 16.36 -30.54 -9.86
CA TYR A 6 15.35 -30.11 -10.83
C TYR A 6 14.18 -31.12 -10.83
N LYS A 7 12.96 -30.62 -10.79
CA LYS A 7 11.73 -31.41 -10.90
C LYS A 7 10.92 -30.99 -12.13
N SER A 8 10.64 -31.92 -12.99
CA SER A 8 9.69 -31.71 -14.09
C SER A 8 8.29 -31.44 -13.54
N THR A 9 7.39 -30.87 -14.35
CA THR A 9 5.99 -30.62 -13.95
C THR A 9 5.29 -31.87 -13.43
N ASN A 10 5.54 -33.05 -14.07
CA ASN A 10 4.93 -34.29 -13.61
C ASN A 10 5.49 -34.75 -12.24
N GLN A 11 6.77 -34.53 -11.97
CA GLN A 11 7.37 -34.78 -10.66
C GLN A 11 6.83 -33.78 -9.60
N LEU A 12 6.60 -32.53 -9.97
CA LEU A 12 5.96 -31.55 -9.08
C LEU A 12 4.50 -31.96 -8.76
N MET A 13 3.74 -32.42 -9.75
CA MET A 13 2.38 -32.94 -9.50
C MET A 13 2.41 -34.16 -8.57
N ARG A 14 3.37 -35.07 -8.75
CA ARG A 14 3.55 -36.21 -7.84
C ARG A 14 3.88 -35.72 -6.43
N HIS A 15 4.82 -34.83 -6.32
CA HIS A 15 5.19 -34.24 -5.03
C HIS A 15 4.01 -33.51 -4.33
N LEU A 16 3.11 -32.89 -5.06
CA LEU A 16 1.90 -32.29 -4.48
C LEU A 16 0.98 -33.39 -3.93
N ARG A 17 0.76 -34.48 -4.66
CA ARG A 17 -0.01 -35.64 -4.19
C ARG A 17 0.60 -36.29 -2.95
N ASP A 18 1.93 -36.45 -2.92
CA ASP A 18 2.66 -36.95 -1.76
C ASP A 18 2.48 -36.05 -0.52
N ASN A 19 2.16 -34.77 -0.71
CA ASN A 19 1.83 -33.83 0.35
C ASN A 19 0.32 -33.70 0.61
N GLY A 20 -0.50 -34.62 0.12
CA GLY A 20 -1.94 -34.67 0.37
C GLY A 20 -2.78 -33.73 -0.50
N ILE A 21 -2.22 -33.16 -1.57
CA ILE A 21 -2.94 -32.27 -2.49
C ILE A 21 -3.38 -33.06 -3.73
N ASP A 22 -4.67 -33.28 -3.90
CA ASP A 22 -5.18 -33.88 -5.13
C ASP A 22 -4.93 -32.95 -6.33
N ILE A 23 -4.20 -33.46 -7.30
CA ILE A 23 -3.89 -32.77 -8.55
C ILE A 23 -3.84 -33.78 -9.71
N SER A 24 -4.65 -33.55 -10.76
CA SER A 24 -4.79 -34.46 -11.88
C SER A 24 -5.16 -33.73 -13.18
N GLY A 25 -5.02 -34.43 -14.29
CA GLY A 25 -5.47 -33.98 -15.61
C GLY A 25 -4.64 -32.86 -16.24
N LYS A 26 -4.94 -32.59 -17.52
CA LYS A 26 -4.20 -31.62 -18.34
C LYS A 26 -4.42 -30.17 -17.88
N LEU A 27 -5.65 -29.86 -17.45
CA LEU A 27 -6.00 -28.48 -17.03
C LEU A 27 -5.19 -28.06 -15.80
N GLN A 28 -5.19 -28.84 -14.72
CA GLN A 28 -4.46 -28.51 -13.51
C GLN A 28 -2.94 -28.53 -13.71
N LYS A 29 -2.43 -29.42 -14.58
CA LYS A 29 -1.04 -29.39 -15.02
C LYS A 29 -0.70 -28.05 -15.69
N GLN A 30 -1.55 -27.57 -16.60
CA GLN A 30 -1.34 -26.29 -17.26
C GLN A 30 -1.45 -25.11 -16.29
N GLN A 31 -2.39 -25.13 -15.35
CA GLN A 31 -2.49 -24.15 -14.29
C GLN A 31 -1.23 -24.09 -13.44
N LEU A 32 -0.67 -25.26 -13.03
CA LEU A 32 0.59 -25.32 -12.29
C LEU A 32 1.77 -24.77 -13.11
N ILE A 33 1.82 -25.00 -14.42
CA ILE A 33 2.83 -24.41 -15.29
C ILE A 33 2.70 -22.89 -15.33
N ASN A 34 1.49 -22.37 -15.52
CA ASN A 34 1.22 -20.94 -15.68
C ASN A 34 1.48 -20.15 -14.38
N THR A 35 1.13 -20.71 -13.21
CA THR A 35 1.32 -20.05 -11.91
C THR A 35 2.69 -20.33 -11.31
N GLY A 36 3.34 -21.40 -11.72
CA GLY A 36 4.59 -21.88 -11.16
C GLY A 36 4.43 -22.51 -9.77
N TYR A 37 5.33 -23.42 -9.43
CA TYR A 37 5.31 -24.11 -8.14
C TYR A 37 5.65 -23.16 -6.96
N PHE A 38 6.63 -22.28 -7.15
CA PHE A 38 7.06 -21.35 -6.09
C PHE A 38 6.07 -20.21 -5.90
N HIS A 39 5.71 -19.50 -6.96
CA HIS A 39 4.75 -18.39 -6.87
C HIS A 39 3.35 -18.92 -6.52
N GLY A 40 2.91 -20.01 -7.14
CA GLY A 40 1.62 -20.64 -6.88
C GLY A 40 1.58 -21.36 -5.53
N TYR A 41 1.87 -22.69 -5.52
CA TYR A 41 1.69 -23.52 -4.31
C TYR A 41 2.50 -23.03 -3.10
N LYS A 42 3.81 -22.78 -3.27
CA LYS A 42 4.66 -22.31 -2.15
C LYS A 42 4.24 -20.96 -1.63
N GLY A 43 3.82 -20.06 -2.51
CA GLY A 43 3.37 -18.73 -2.16
C GLY A 43 2.05 -18.70 -1.39
N TYR A 44 1.13 -19.65 -1.68
CA TYR A 44 -0.24 -19.62 -1.14
C TYR A 44 -0.54 -20.70 -0.08
N ARG A 45 0.39 -21.56 0.26
CA ARG A 45 0.15 -22.68 1.20
C ARG A 45 0.03 -22.28 2.68
N PHE A 46 0.35 -21.04 3.02
CA PHE A 46 0.27 -20.49 4.38
C PHE A 46 -0.55 -19.20 4.38
N PHE A 47 -1.18 -18.91 5.51
CA PHE A 47 -1.87 -17.65 5.75
C PHE A 47 -1.06 -16.77 6.70
N GLY A 48 -0.51 -15.68 6.18
CA GLY A 48 0.36 -14.76 6.92
C GLY A 48 1.70 -15.38 7.28
N GLU A 49 1.72 -16.26 8.28
CA GLU A 49 2.92 -16.83 8.85
C GLU A 49 3.16 -18.28 8.39
N SER A 50 4.44 -18.70 8.31
CA SER A 50 4.83 -20.01 7.78
C SER A 50 4.33 -21.21 8.56
N TYR A 51 3.98 -21.03 9.83
CA TYR A 51 3.39 -22.07 10.67
C TYR A 51 1.88 -22.22 10.49
N ASN A 52 1.20 -21.22 9.93
CA ASN A 52 -0.26 -21.24 9.70
C ASN A 52 -0.58 -21.84 8.32
N LYS A 53 -0.42 -23.17 8.21
CA LYS A 53 -0.67 -23.89 6.95
C LYS A 53 -2.16 -23.91 6.64
N ILE A 54 -2.52 -23.54 5.41
CA ILE A 54 -3.89 -23.63 4.93
C ILE A 54 -4.21 -25.10 4.60
N PRO A 55 -5.33 -25.68 5.08
CA PRO A 55 -5.67 -27.10 4.93
C PRO A 55 -6.24 -27.44 3.55
N PHE A 56 -5.50 -27.09 2.48
CA PHE A 56 -5.88 -27.47 1.13
C PHE A 56 -5.86 -28.99 0.95
N ILE A 57 -6.91 -29.52 0.35
CA ILE A 57 -7.00 -30.94 -0.05
C ILE A 57 -6.85 -31.12 -1.58
N SER A 58 -7.00 -30.03 -2.36
CA SER A 58 -6.92 -30.11 -3.81
C SER A 58 -6.19 -28.89 -4.41
N TYR A 59 -5.58 -29.09 -5.58
CA TYR A 59 -4.99 -28.01 -6.37
C TYR A 59 -6.06 -27.03 -6.89
N LYS A 60 -7.31 -27.47 -7.01
CA LYS A 60 -8.44 -26.63 -7.37
C LYS A 60 -8.64 -25.49 -6.34
N GLU A 61 -8.54 -25.80 -5.05
CA GLU A 61 -8.65 -24.82 -3.97
C GLU A 61 -7.47 -23.85 -3.94
N ILE A 62 -6.25 -24.36 -4.18
CA ILE A 62 -5.06 -23.49 -4.32
C ILE A 62 -5.25 -22.52 -5.47
N ASN A 63 -5.69 -23.00 -6.63
CA ASN A 63 -5.95 -22.15 -7.79
C ASN A 63 -7.07 -21.16 -7.53
N ALA A 64 -8.13 -21.55 -6.80
CA ALA A 64 -9.19 -20.63 -6.38
C ALA A 64 -8.66 -19.51 -5.50
N THR A 65 -7.74 -19.82 -4.57
CA THR A 65 -7.09 -18.82 -3.70
C THR A 65 -6.21 -17.86 -4.51
N ILE A 66 -5.44 -18.37 -5.49
CA ILE A 66 -4.67 -17.53 -6.41
C ILE A 66 -5.57 -16.59 -7.22
N GLN A 67 -6.69 -17.11 -7.72
CA GLN A 67 -7.68 -16.30 -8.46
C GLN A 67 -8.34 -15.25 -7.57
N TYR A 68 -8.66 -15.59 -6.31
CA TYR A 68 -9.19 -14.66 -5.32
C TYR A 68 -8.22 -13.50 -5.10
N ASP A 69 -6.96 -13.79 -4.83
CA ASP A 69 -5.91 -12.80 -4.63
C ASP A 69 -5.70 -11.92 -5.88
N THR A 70 -5.75 -12.52 -7.07
CA THR A 70 -5.67 -11.78 -8.35
C THR A 70 -6.84 -10.82 -8.53
N LYS A 71 -8.07 -11.24 -8.20
CA LYS A 71 -9.26 -10.38 -8.25
C LYS A 71 -9.18 -9.23 -7.25
N LEU A 72 -8.65 -9.48 -6.04
CA LEU A 72 -8.40 -8.44 -5.03
C LEU A 72 -7.38 -7.40 -5.54
N LYS A 73 -6.27 -7.83 -6.13
CA LYS A 73 -5.29 -6.92 -6.74
C LYS A 73 -5.92 -6.06 -7.83
N SER A 74 -6.71 -6.68 -8.71
CA SER A 74 -7.42 -5.98 -9.78
C SER A 74 -8.41 -4.93 -9.24
N LEU A 75 -9.18 -5.30 -8.21
CA LEU A 75 -10.13 -4.40 -7.53
C LEU A 75 -9.43 -3.20 -6.89
N LEU A 76 -8.30 -3.43 -6.25
CA LEU A 76 -7.56 -2.43 -5.49
C LEU A 76 -6.72 -1.51 -6.38
N TYR A 77 -6.17 -2.00 -7.50
CA TYR A 77 -5.17 -1.28 -8.30
C TYR A 77 -5.61 0.12 -8.70
N GLY A 78 -6.77 0.26 -9.33
CA GLY A 78 -7.28 1.57 -9.78
C GLY A 78 -7.51 2.55 -8.62
N LYS A 79 -7.99 2.05 -7.46
CA LYS A 79 -8.21 2.87 -6.28
C LYS A 79 -6.88 3.33 -5.66
N MET A 80 -5.87 2.47 -5.66
CA MET A 80 -4.53 2.81 -5.18
C MET A 80 -3.86 3.88 -6.03
N MET A 81 -3.94 3.77 -7.37
CA MET A 81 -3.41 4.79 -8.28
C MET A 81 -4.10 6.13 -8.10
N PHE A 82 -5.42 6.13 -7.97
CA PHE A 82 -6.20 7.34 -7.72
C PHE A 82 -5.79 8.02 -6.39
N ILE A 83 -5.72 7.26 -5.29
CA ILE A 83 -5.36 7.79 -3.96
C ILE A 83 -3.93 8.33 -3.98
N GLU A 84 -2.96 7.62 -4.57
CA GLU A 84 -1.58 8.06 -4.69
C GLU A 84 -1.51 9.41 -5.40
N THR A 85 -2.14 9.54 -6.57
CA THR A 85 -2.16 10.77 -7.36
C THR A 85 -2.83 11.92 -6.61
N ALA A 86 -4.00 11.67 -6.01
CA ALA A 86 -4.76 12.71 -5.32
C ALA A 86 -4.03 13.22 -4.06
N PHE A 87 -3.43 12.32 -3.27
CA PHE A 87 -2.66 12.71 -2.08
C PHE A 87 -1.43 13.53 -2.46
N LYS A 88 -0.70 13.13 -3.51
CA LYS A 88 0.43 13.90 -4.03
C LYS A 88 0.00 15.29 -4.47
N ASN A 89 -1.08 15.42 -5.24
CA ASN A 89 -1.56 16.72 -5.74
C ASN A 89 -2.03 17.64 -4.60
N ILE A 90 -2.77 17.12 -3.62
CA ILE A 90 -3.20 17.93 -2.46
C ILE A 90 -1.97 18.40 -1.66
N ALA A 91 -0.99 17.53 -1.43
CA ALA A 91 0.23 17.92 -0.73
C ALA A 91 1.05 18.93 -1.54
N LEU A 92 1.23 18.70 -2.84
CA LEU A 92 1.94 19.61 -3.74
C LEU A 92 1.31 21.02 -3.73
N ASN A 93 0.01 21.10 -3.97
CA ASN A 93 -0.70 22.40 -3.98
C ASN A 93 -0.57 23.12 -2.63
N THR A 94 -0.69 22.38 -1.52
CA THR A 94 -0.56 22.97 -0.18
C THR A 94 0.85 23.47 0.10
N ILE A 95 1.87 22.74 -0.37
CA ILE A 95 3.27 23.15 -0.25
C ILE A 95 3.54 24.38 -1.11
N MET A 96 3.10 24.39 -2.38
CA MET A 96 3.32 25.52 -3.29
C MET A 96 2.61 26.78 -2.83
N GLU A 97 1.39 26.69 -2.29
CA GLU A 97 0.69 27.80 -1.65
C GLU A 97 1.49 28.41 -0.49
N GLU A 98 2.15 27.56 0.31
CA GLU A 98 2.94 28.00 1.47
C GLU A 98 4.26 28.66 1.08
N ILE A 99 4.97 28.07 0.13
CA ILE A 99 6.30 28.57 -0.25
C ILE A 99 6.24 29.75 -1.22
N GLY A 100 5.13 29.89 -1.97
CA GLY A 100 4.93 30.95 -2.96
C GLY A 100 5.81 30.82 -4.21
N SER A 101 6.35 29.62 -4.48
CA SER A 101 7.23 29.35 -5.62
C SER A 101 7.13 27.90 -6.09
N SER A 102 7.79 27.57 -7.21
CA SER A 102 7.97 26.20 -7.69
C SER A 102 9.36 25.62 -7.41
N SER A 103 10.20 26.34 -6.67
CA SER A 103 11.56 25.92 -6.35
C SER A 103 11.57 24.81 -5.30
N ILE A 104 12.32 23.75 -5.58
CA ILE A 104 12.56 22.66 -4.64
C ILE A 104 13.43 23.12 -3.45
N TYR A 105 14.31 24.12 -3.67
CA TYR A 105 15.15 24.69 -2.62
C TYR A 105 14.31 25.48 -1.62
N ASP A 106 13.33 26.24 -2.09
CA ASP A 106 12.37 26.93 -1.23
C ASP A 106 11.57 25.94 -0.37
N MET A 107 11.17 24.81 -0.93
CA MET A 107 10.54 23.73 -0.14
C MET A 107 11.47 23.22 0.97
N TYR A 108 12.74 22.93 0.65
CA TYR A 108 13.68 22.48 1.67
C TYR A 108 13.96 23.49 2.76
N ASP A 109 13.93 24.77 2.43
CA ASP A 109 14.24 25.83 3.39
C ASP A 109 13.03 26.23 4.26
N LYS A 110 11.86 26.38 3.65
CA LYS A 110 10.67 26.94 4.33
C LYS A 110 9.82 25.90 5.04
N VAL A 111 9.67 24.68 4.48
CA VAL A 111 8.66 23.72 4.98
C VAL A 111 9.20 22.34 5.40
N VAL A 112 10.49 22.05 5.13
CA VAL A 112 11.13 20.82 5.63
C VAL A 112 11.78 21.09 6.98
N SER A 113 11.51 20.26 7.97
CA SER A 113 12.11 20.34 9.30
C SER A 113 13.63 20.22 9.23
N SER A 114 14.33 21.13 9.86
CA SER A 114 15.78 21.16 9.90
C SER A 114 16.28 21.59 11.27
N TYR A 115 17.57 21.46 11.47
CA TYR A 115 18.29 21.96 12.65
C TYR A 115 17.97 23.43 12.95
N LYS A 116 17.83 24.30 11.92
CA LYS A 116 17.59 25.75 12.09
C LYS A 116 16.26 26.11 12.73
N ASN A 117 15.24 25.24 12.62
CA ASN A 117 13.87 25.55 13.04
C ASN A 117 13.50 24.94 14.39
N SER A 118 14.49 24.65 15.26
CA SER A 118 14.29 23.74 16.39
C SER A 118 15.10 24.15 17.63
N GLU A 119 15.14 25.44 17.94
CA GLU A 119 15.97 25.99 19.04
C GLU A 119 15.74 25.30 20.40
N GLU A 120 14.50 24.85 20.66
CA GLU A 120 14.11 24.19 21.92
C GLU A 120 14.36 22.67 21.96
N LEU A 121 14.86 22.06 20.87
CA LEU A 121 15.05 20.61 20.80
C LEU A 121 16.45 20.20 21.24
N SER A 122 16.56 18.98 21.76
CA SER A 122 17.87 18.38 22.09
C SER A 122 18.75 18.22 20.84
N GLU A 123 20.07 18.25 21.02
CA GLU A 123 21.04 18.11 19.92
C GLU A 123 20.86 16.81 19.13
N ASP A 124 20.50 15.71 19.78
CA ASP A 124 20.22 14.43 19.12
C ASP A 124 19.02 14.52 18.17
N ILE A 125 17.96 15.22 18.58
CA ILE A 125 16.78 15.42 17.74
C ILE A 125 17.13 16.33 16.58
N LYS A 126 17.87 17.42 16.80
CA LYS A 126 18.34 18.32 15.74
C LYS A 126 19.18 17.60 14.71
N LYS A 127 20.14 16.78 15.16
CA LYS A 127 20.98 15.94 14.30
C LYS A 127 20.15 14.97 13.46
N LYS A 128 19.13 14.34 14.07
CA LYS A 128 18.21 13.44 13.38
C LYS A 128 17.38 14.16 12.31
N LEU A 129 16.84 15.36 12.61
CA LEU A 129 16.09 16.16 11.65
C LEU A 129 16.96 16.56 10.45
N GLN A 130 18.20 17.00 10.71
CA GLN A 130 19.14 17.35 9.66
C GLN A 130 19.51 16.14 8.79
N ALA A 131 19.76 14.97 9.40
CA ALA A 131 20.03 13.73 8.67
C ALA A 131 18.85 13.33 7.79
N ASN A 132 17.62 13.45 8.28
CA ASN A 132 16.40 13.17 7.50
C ASN A 132 16.26 14.13 6.31
N LYS A 133 16.55 15.43 6.48
CA LYS A 133 16.55 16.42 5.40
C LYS A 133 17.57 16.06 4.32
N LEU A 134 18.79 15.71 4.71
CA LEU A 134 19.84 15.30 3.77
C LEU A 134 19.48 14.02 3.03
N ASN A 135 18.91 13.03 3.71
CA ASN A 135 18.43 11.79 3.10
C ASN A 135 17.30 12.06 2.09
N LEU A 136 16.38 12.97 2.42
CA LEU A 136 15.32 13.37 1.50
C LEU A 136 15.88 14.04 0.26
N GLN A 137 16.83 14.97 0.41
CA GLN A 137 17.50 15.63 -0.72
C GLN A 137 18.21 14.62 -1.62
N GLY A 138 18.95 13.68 -1.03
CA GLY A 138 19.63 12.60 -1.76
C GLY A 138 18.64 11.69 -2.52
N SER A 139 17.55 11.30 -1.90
CA SER A 139 16.50 10.47 -2.53
C SER A 139 15.86 11.18 -3.73
N ILE A 140 15.51 12.45 -3.58
CA ILE A 140 14.92 13.23 -4.67
C ILE A 140 15.93 13.41 -5.82
N GLN A 141 17.19 13.75 -5.54
CA GLN A 141 18.22 13.88 -6.57
C GLN A 141 18.46 12.55 -7.30
N ASN A 142 18.47 11.44 -6.59
CA ASN A 142 18.56 10.11 -7.19
C ASN A 142 17.38 9.80 -8.11
N SER A 143 16.17 10.21 -7.72
CA SER A 143 14.95 10.04 -8.54
C SER A 143 15.00 10.89 -9.81
N ILE A 144 15.45 12.15 -9.71
CA ILE A 144 15.68 13.03 -10.86
C ILE A 144 16.74 12.43 -11.80
N ALA A 145 17.89 12.02 -11.26
CA ALA A 145 18.95 11.43 -12.05
C ALA A 145 18.53 10.11 -12.75
N ALA A 146 17.74 9.29 -12.07
CA ALA A 146 17.19 8.07 -12.65
C ALA A 146 16.17 8.35 -13.75
N ALA A 147 15.32 9.35 -13.58
CA ALA A 147 14.37 9.79 -14.59
C ALA A 147 15.08 10.38 -15.82
N TYR A 148 16.10 11.21 -15.59
CA TYR A 148 16.92 11.76 -16.67
C TYR A 148 17.59 10.67 -17.51
N ARG A 149 18.26 9.69 -16.85
CA ARG A 149 18.92 8.57 -17.55
C ARG A 149 17.96 7.68 -18.37
N ARG A 150 16.66 7.71 -18.06
CA ARG A 150 15.62 6.99 -18.80
C ARG A 150 14.94 7.85 -19.87
N ASP A 151 15.49 9.00 -20.16
CA ASP A 151 14.92 9.99 -21.08
C ASP A 151 13.47 10.34 -20.77
N ASN A 152 13.10 10.40 -19.48
CA ASN A 152 11.75 10.76 -19.07
C ASN A 152 11.46 12.23 -19.44
N PRO A 153 10.52 12.52 -20.35
CA PRO A 153 10.27 13.86 -20.86
C PRO A 153 9.84 14.85 -19.76
N LYS A 154 9.25 14.35 -18.66
CA LYS A 154 8.86 15.18 -17.49
C LYS A 154 10.08 15.82 -16.80
N ILE A 155 11.29 15.31 -17.02
CA ILE A 155 12.53 15.77 -16.40
C ILE A 155 13.51 16.30 -17.44
N THR A 156 13.74 15.58 -18.55
CA THR A 156 14.72 15.96 -19.58
C THR A 156 14.40 17.32 -20.20
N HIS A 157 13.11 17.67 -20.31
CA HIS A 157 12.65 18.95 -20.82
C HIS A 157 13.32 20.15 -20.09
N PHE A 158 13.48 20.07 -18.77
CA PHE A 158 14.06 21.17 -17.97
C PHE A 158 15.57 21.34 -18.15
N TYR A 159 16.28 20.29 -18.53
CA TYR A 159 17.73 20.35 -18.80
C TYR A 159 18.05 20.69 -20.25
N ASN A 160 17.14 20.43 -21.17
CA ASN A 160 17.33 20.67 -22.60
C ASN A 160 16.90 22.09 -23.04
N THR A 161 16.26 22.86 -22.15
CA THR A 161 15.77 24.20 -22.44
C THR A 161 16.70 25.24 -21.79
N VAL A 162 17.24 26.16 -22.57
CA VAL A 162 18.34 27.08 -22.24
C VAL A 162 18.15 27.95 -20.97
N ASN A 163 16.94 28.03 -20.41
CA ASN A 163 16.60 28.93 -19.30
C ASN A 163 16.21 28.24 -17.99
N TYR A 164 16.28 26.90 -17.89
CA TYR A 164 15.93 26.20 -16.66
C TYR A 164 17.18 25.62 -15.99
N ASN A 165 17.51 26.17 -14.81
CA ASN A 165 18.61 25.66 -13.98
C ASN A 165 18.14 24.67 -12.92
N GLU A 166 16.82 24.40 -12.82
CA GLU A 166 16.24 23.62 -11.75
C GLU A 166 14.96 22.89 -12.22
N VAL A 167 14.78 21.64 -11.78
CA VAL A 167 13.54 20.90 -11.98
C VAL A 167 12.51 21.42 -10.98
N PRO A 168 11.37 21.97 -11.43
CA PRO A 168 10.36 22.50 -10.51
C PRO A 168 9.71 21.39 -9.68
N ILE A 169 9.27 21.73 -8.46
CA ILE A 169 8.70 20.80 -7.48
C ILE A 169 7.55 19.97 -8.06
N TRP A 170 6.70 20.55 -8.89
CA TRP A 170 5.57 19.82 -9.50
C TRP A 170 6.03 18.73 -10.46
N ALA A 171 7.13 18.89 -11.18
CA ALA A 171 7.72 17.85 -12.02
C ALA A 171 8.39 16.75 -11.17
N VAL A 172 9.00 17.13 -10.04
CA VAL A 172 9.54 16.19 -9.06
C VAL A 172 8.45 15.30 -8.50
N PHE A 173 7.28 15.85 -8.11
CA PHE A 173 6.16 15.06 -7.58
C PHE A 173 5.64 14.00 -8.55
N GLU A 174 5.77 14.22 -9.87
CA GLU A 174 5.38 13.24 -10.88
C GLU A 174 6.27 11.98 -10.91
N ILE A 175 7.54 12.11 -10.50
CA ILE A 175 8.50 11.00 -10.51
C ILE A 175 8.74 10.38 -9.14
N LEU A 176 8.26 10.99 -8.04
CA LEU A 176 8.40 10.43 -6.70
C LEU A 176 7.68 9.08 -6.60
N THR A 177 8.37 8.09 -6.05
CA THR A 177 7.69 6.87 -5.59
C THR A 177 6.78 7.18 -4.40
N MET A 178 5.81 6.30 -4.12
CA MET A 178 4.97 6.45 -2.93
C MET A 178 5.78 6.38 -1.62
N GLY A 179 6.93 5.70 -1.64
CA GLY A 179 7.88 5.67 -0.52
C GLY A 179 8.57 7.02 -0.29
N ASP A 180 9.10 7.62 -1.36
CA ASP A 180 9.74 8.94 -1.31
C ASP A 180 8.73 10.02 -0.91
N PHE A 181 7.50 9.93 -1.42
CA PHE A 181 6.41 10.82 -1.03
C PHE A 181 6.08 10.70 0.47
N GLY A 182 5.98 9.48 1.01
CA GLY A 182 5.80 9.26 2.45
C GLY A 182 6.97 9.83 3.28
N HIS A 183 8.21 9.67 2.79
CA HIS A 183 9.39 10.23 3.43
C HIS A 183 9.37 11.76 3.42
N LEU A 184 9.06 12.38 2.27
CA LEU A 184 8.87 13.83 2.16
C LEU A 184 7.86 14.33 3.20
N LEU A 185 6.65 13.74 3.25
CA LEU A 185 5.63 14.13 4.23
C LEU A 185 6.12 14.00 5.67
N SER A 186 6.90 12.97 5.99
CA SER A 186 7.46 12.77 7.33
C SER A 186 8.52 13.82 7.71
N CYS A 187 9.21 14.38 6.72
CA CYS A 187 10.23 15.41 6.88
C CYS A 187 9.65 16.84 6.97
N LEU A 188 8.40 17.06 6.60
CA LEU A 188 7.75 18.37 6.69
C LEU A 188 7.64 18.86 8.14
N THR A 189 7.61 20.17 8.33
CA THR A 189 7.29 20.79 9.63
C THR A 189 5.91 20.35 10.12
N LYS A 190 5.70 20.39 11.44
CA LYS A 190 4.39 20.03 12.03
C LYS A 190 3.27 20.91 11.45
N ASP A 191 3.52 22.19 11.26
CA ASP A 191 2.54 23.13 10.70
C ASP A 191 2.18 22.80 9.26
N MET A 192 3.17 22.46 8.44
CA MET A 192 2.92 22.03 7.07
C MET A 192 2.10 20.73 7.02
N ARG A 193 2.46 19.73 7.83
CA ARG A 193 1.66 18.51 7.97
C ARG A 193 0.24 18.80 8.44
N LYS A 194 0.05 19.74 9.37
CA LYS A 194 -1.27 20.17 9.85
C LYS A 194 -2.11 20.79 8.73
N LYS A 195 -1.51 21.64 7.87
CA LYS A 195 -2.18 22.22 6.71
C LYS A 195 -2.64 21.14 5.71
N ILE A 196 -1.75 20.19 5.37
CA ILE A 196 -2.07 19.07 4.48
C ILE A 196 -3.18 18.19 5.11
N SER A 197 -3.08 17.85 6.40
CA SER A 197 -4.11 17.06 7.09
C SER A 197 -5.48 17.74 7.07
N ARG A 198 -5.53 19.05 7.24
CA ARG A 198 -6.79 19.83 7.11
C ARG A 198 -7.35 19.83 5.69
N LYS A 199 -6.52 20.02 4.68
CA LYS A 199 -6.93 19.95 3.27
C LYS A 199 -7.49 18.57 2.89
N LEU A 200 -6.90 17.51 3.42
CA LEU A 200 -7.40 16.13 3.28
C LEU A 200 -8.66 15.85 4.12
N GLY A 201 -8.96 16.65 5.14
CA GLY A 201 -10.07 16.41 6.05
C GLY A 201 -9.77 15.34 7.13
N ILE A 202 -8.48 15.11 7.44
CA ILE A 202 -8.09 14.21 8.54
C ILE A 202 -8.51 14.84 9.87
N ASN A 203 -9.13 14.04 10.73
CA ASN A 203 -9.57 14.49 12.05
C ASN A 203 -8.36 14.76 12.96
N LEU A 204 -8.09 16.03 13.22
CA LEU A 204 -6.93 16.46 14.02
C LEU A 204 -7.07 16.13 15.51
N SER A 205 -8.27 15.82 16.02
CA SER A 205 -8.41 15.34 17.39
C SER A 205 -7.77 13.95 17.59
N CYS A 206 -7.72 13.16 16.52
CA CYS A 206 -7.02 11.87 16.49
C CYS A 206 -5.51 11.99 16.18
N ASP A 207 -5.05 13.17 15.71
CA ASP A 207 -3.69 13.39 15.19
C ASP A 207 -3.06 14.67 15.71
N THR A 208 -2.91 14.79 17.00
CA THR A 208 -2.32 15.96 17.66
C THR A 208 -0.89 16.28 17.17
N ASN A 209 -0.17 15.28 16.67
CA ASN A 209 1.19 15.42 16.13
C ASN A 209 1.23 15.58 14.61
N CYS A 210 0.07 15.54 13.92
CA CYS A 210 -0.04 15.64 12.47
C CYS A 210 0.84 14.60 11.74
N THR A 211 0.76 13.35 12.17
CA THR A 211 1.58 12.24 11.67
C THR A 211 0.79 11.24 10.84
N LEU A 212 -0.55 11.26 10.91
CA LEU A 212 -1.40 10.26 10.26
C LEU A 212 -1.29 10.30 8.74
N VAL A 213 -1.12 11.48 8.13
CA VAL A 213 -1.01 11.61 6.67
C VAL A 213 0.09 10.72 6.09
N TYR A 214 1.31 10.79 6.62
CA TYR A 214 2.40 9.94 6.12
C TYR A 214 2.28 8.48 6.59
N LYS A 215 1.64 8.21 7.73
CA LYS A 215 1.39 6.84 8.19
C LYS A 215 0.37 6.12 7.30
N TYR A 216 -0.68 6.80 6.84
CA TYR A 216 -1.58 6.26 5.82
C TYR A 216 -0.85 5.99 4.51
N VAL A 217 -0.01 6.93 4.06
CA VAL A 217 0.81 6.76 2.85
C VAL A 217 1.72 5.54 2.95
N TYR A 218 2.40 5.32 4.08
CA TYR A 218 3.26 4.15 4.27
C TYR A 218 2.49 2.83 4.27
N ALA A 219 1.32 2.77 4.94
CA ALA A 219 0.49 1.56 4.92
C ALA A 219 -0.02 1.25 3.50
N LEU A 220 -0.47 2.27 2.78
CA LEU A 220 -0.91 2.13 1.39
C LEU A 220 0.25 1.81 0.44
N LYS A 221 1.45 2.33 0.68
CA LYS A 221 2.67 2.00 -0.09
C LYS A 221 2.97 0.50 -0.05
N ASP A 222 2.88 -0.12 1.12
CA ASP A 222 3.14 -1.56 1.25
C ASP A 222 2.12 -2.38 0.43
N LEU A 223 0.83 -2.04 0.51
CA LEU A 223 -0.22 -2.66 -0.31
C LEU A 223 0.00 -2.40 -1.81
N ARG A 224 0.26 -1.15 -2.20
CA ARG A 224 0.50 -0.77 -3.61
C ARG A 224 1.68 -1.53 -4.21
N ASN A 225 2.77 -1.66 -3.44
CA ASN A 225 3.95 -2.39 -3.90
C ASN A 225 3.65 -3.88 -4.05
N ALA A 226 2.93 -4.48 -3.11
CA ALA A 226 2.51 -5.88 -3.22
C ALA A 226 1.66 -6.12 -4.48
N ILE A 227 0.72 -5.23 -4.79
CA ILE A 227 -0.08 -5.29 -6.02
C ILE A 227 0.82 -5.18 -7.26
N ALA A 228 1.73 -4.20 -7.30
CA ALA A 228 2.58 -3.93 -8.45
C ALA A 228 3.61 -5.05 -8.73
N HIS A 229 4.10 -5.70 -7.69
CA HIS A 229 5.06 -6.81 -7.79
C HIS A 229 4.41 -8.20 -7.83
N ASN A 230 3.07 -8.25 -7.88
CA ASN A 230 2.30 -9.49 -7.85
C ASN A 230 2.56 -10.35 -6.61
N ASP A 231 2.85 -9.71 -5.47
CA ASP A 231 2.94 -10.39 -4.19
C ASP A 231 1.56 -10.80 -3.66
N VAL A 232 1.51 -11.70 -2.69
CA VAL A 232 0.27 -12.13 -2.05
C VAL A 232 -0.32 -11.00 -1.22
N VAL A 233 -1.60 -10.64 -1.45
CA VAL A 233 -2.26 -9.53 -0.75
C VAL A 233 -3.36 -9.95 0.22
N TYR A 234 -4.05 -11.08 -0.02
CA TYR A 234 -5.23 -11.48 0.75
C TYR A 234 -4.96 -11.73 2.24
N ASP A 235 -3.74 -12.12 2.61
CA ASP A 235 -3.32 -12.45 3.97
C ASP A 235 -2.43 -11.38 4.63
N THR A 236 -2.24 -10.23 3.97
CA THR A 236 -1.51 -9.04 4.45
C THR A 236 -0.04 -9.25 4.82
N ARG A 237 0.61 -10.36 4.39
CA ARG A 237 2.04 -10.61 4.62
C ARG A 237 2.98 -9.56 4.03
N PHE A 238 2.50 -8.74 3.10
CA PHE A 238 3.23 -7.61 2.54
C PHE A 238 3.48 -6.48 3.55
N ARG A 239 2.76 -6.47 4.67
CA ARG A 239 2.90 -5.47 5.73
C ARG A 239 4.29 -5.56 6.37
N LYS A 240 5.06 -4.48 6.25
CA LYS A 240 6.42 -4.42 6.83
C LYS A 240 6.42 -3.99 8.28
N MET A 241 5.46 -3.15 8.69
CA MET A 241 5.35 -2.62 10.05
C MET A 241 3.89 -2.61 10.50
N ASP A 242 3.65 -2.82 11.79
CA ASP A 242 2.33 -2.65 12.38
C ASP A 242 1.90 -1.18 12.31
N PRO A 243 0.70 -0.89 11.79
CA PRO A 243 0.14 0.45 11.82
C PRO A 243 0.04 0.97 13.26
N SER A 244 0.38 2.24 13.43
CA SER A 244 0.47 2.85 14.75
C SER A 244 -0.89 2.86 15.49
N ARG A 245 -0.85 2.83 16.82
CA ARG A 245 -2.07 2.92 17.65
C ARG A 245 -2.95 4.14 17.30
N PRO A 246 -2.42 5.37 17.14
CA PRO A 246 -3.25 6.51 16.73
C PRO A 246 -3.94 6.31 15.38
N MET A 247 -3.28 5.68 14.40
CA MET A 247 -3.87 5.36 13.10
C MET A 247 -5.06 4.39 13.25
N LYS A 248 -4.88 3.33 14.03
CA LYS A 248 -5.95 2.35 14.31
C LYS A 248 -7.14 3.02 15.00
N GLN A 249 -6.89 3.82 16.03
CA GLN A 249 -7.92 4.54 16.79
C GLN A 249 -8.69 5.54 15.90
N CYS A 250 -8.01 6.27 15.04
CA CYS A 250 -8.66 7.19 14.11
C CYS A 250 -9.60 6.43 13.15
N LEU A 251 -9.15 5.33 12.57
CA LEU A 251 -9.97 4.52 11.67
C LEU A 251 -11.18 3.91 12.39
N ILE A 252 -11.00 3.42 13.63
CA ILE A 252 -12.11 2.91 14.46
C ILE A 252 -13.17 3.99 14.64
N LEU A 253 -12.75 5.19 15.05
CA LEU A 253 -13.67 6.31 15.30
C LEU A 253 -14.37 6.78 14.02
N GLU A 254 -13.60 7.04 12.95
CA GLU A 254 -14.10 7.64 11.71
C GLU A 254 -14.94 6.68 10.86
N MET A 255 -14.74 5.39 11.02
CA MET A 255 -15.45 4.34 10.26
C MET A 255 -16.42 3.52 11.12
N GLY A 256 -16.62 3.91 12.40
CA GLY A 256 -17.58 3.29 13.31
C GLY A 256 -17.31 1.82 13.63
N LEU A 257 -16.05 1.38 13.58
CA LEU A 257 -15.67 -0.02 13.70
C LEU A 257 -15.46 -0.43 15.17
N PRO A 258 -15.71 -1.69 15.54
CA PRO A 258 -15.39 -2.19 16.87
C PRO A 258 -13.89 -2.33 17.10
N TYR A 259 -13.12 -2.67 16.07
CA TYR A 259 -11.66 -2.78 16.09
C TYR A 259 -11.06 -2.78 14.68
N ILE A 260 -9.73 -2.58 14.60
CA ILE A 260 -8.90 -2.74 13.40
C ILE A 260 -7.50 -3.19 13.80
N ASN A 261 -6.94 -4.19 13.14
CA ASN A 261 -5.63 -4.74 13.50
C ASN A 261 -4.66 -4.91 12.32
N PHE A 262 -5.15 -4.75 11.09
CA PHE A 262 -4.40 -4.92 9.83
C PHE A 262 -3.85 -6.35 9.59
N LYS A 263 -4.49 -7.35 10.18
CA LYS A 263 -4.15 -8.76 9.97
C LYS A 263 -4.93 -9.42 8.83
N THR A 264 -5.91 -8.71 8.26
CA THR A 264 -6.73 -9.19 7.13
C THR A 264 -6.83 -8.13 6.05
N ILE A 265 -7.05 -8.56 4.80
CA ILE A 265 -7.26 -7.64 3.68
C ILE A 265 -8.48 -6.74 3.90
N GLY A 266 -9.48 -7.18 4.66
CA GLY A 266 -10.64 -6.37 5.05
C GLY A 266 -10.24 -5.06 5.74
N ASP A 267 -9.18 -5.06 6.55
CA ASP A 267 -8.67 -3.84 7.19
C ASP A 267 -8.09 -2.85 6.19
N TYR A 268 -7.45 -3.34 5.13
CA TYR A 268 -6.97 -2.49 4.04
C TYR A 268 -8.09 -1.98 3.14
N ILE A 269 -9.15 -2.77 2.91
CA ILE A 269 -10.38 -2.29 2.26
C ILE A 269 -10.96 -1.11 3.03
N ILE A 270 -11.03 -1.20 4.36
CA ILE A 270 -11.49 -0.12 5.24
C ILE A 270 -10.59 1.12 5.10
N LEU A 271 -9.26 0.95 5.13
CA LEU A 271 -8.32 2.05 4.95
C LEU A 271 -8.50 2.74 3.58
N VAL A 272 -8.65 1.96 2.51
CA VAL A 272 -8.93 2.48 1.16
C VAL A 272 -10.24 3.25 1.14
N CYS A 273 -11.32 2.72 1.72
CA CYS A 273 -12.61 3.42 1.84
C CYS A 273 -12.50 4.74 2.62
N TYR A 274 -11.75 4.74 3.71
CA TYR A 274 -11.47 5.96 4.47
C TYR A 274 -10.73 7.00 3.62
N CYS A 275 -9.68 6.61 2.91
CA CYS A 275 -8.96 7.52 2.02
C CYS A 275 -9.86 8.06 0.90
N LEU A 276 -10.70 7.22 0.30
CA LEU A 276 -11.67 7.66 -0.71
C LEU A 276 -12.70 8.67 -0.11
N LYS A 277 -13.14 8.46 1.12
CA LYS A 277 -14.00 9.41 1.87
C LYS A 277 -13.30 10.75 2.08
N LEU A 278 -12.03 10.75 2.52
CA LEU A 278 -11.21 11.97 2.64
C LEU A 278 -11.11 12.72 1.31
N LEU A 279 -10.98 12.01 0.20
CA LEU A 279 -10.90 12.56 -1.16
C LEU A 279 -12.27 12.94 -1.75
N LYS A 280 -13.34 12.91 -0.96
CA LYS A 280 -14.70 13.30 -1.37
C LYS A 280 -15.27 12.44 -2.51
N VAL A 281 -14.79 11.21 -2.66
CA VAL A 281 -15.43 10.23 -3.55
C VAL A 281 -16.86 9.96 -3.05
N THR A 282 -17.79 9.81 -3.97
CA THR A 282 -19.21 9.67 -3.60
C THR A 282 -19.48 8.42 -2.78
N LYS A 283 -20.43 8.51 -1.85
CA LYS A 283 -20.87 7.36 -1.03
C LYS A 283 -21.27 6.16 -1.89
N THR A 284 -21.91 6.43 -3.02
CA THR A 284 -22.35 5.39 -3.97
C THR A 284 -21.15 4.62 -4.53
N GLU A 285 -20.12 5.32 -4.99
CA GLU A 285 -18.92 4.68 -5.54
C GLU A 285 -18.14 3.88 -4.49
N ILE A 286 -18.03 4.42 -3.26
CA ILE A 286 -17.36 3.68 -2.17
C ILE A 286 -18.16 2.42 -1.81
N LYS A 287 -19.51 2.52 -1.74
CA LYS A 287 -20.38 1.36 -1.48
C LYS A 287 -20.31 0.32 -2.60
N LEU A 288 -20.19 0.74 -3.86
CA LEU A 288 -20.00 -0.19 -4.99
C LEU A 288 -18.67 -0.94 -4.86
N PHE A 289 -17.58 -0.25 -4.49
CA PHE A 289 -16.29 -0.87 -4.25
C PHE A 289 -16.37 -1.93 -3.13
N VAL A 290 -17.04 -1.63 -2.01
CA VAL A 290 -17.25 -2.60 -0.91
C VAL A 290 -18.08 -3.80 -1.38
N ARG A 291 -19.17 -3.58 -2.13
CA ARG A 291 -19.99 -4.67 -2.68
C ARG A 291 -19.23 -5.59 -3.62
N GLU A 292 -18.35 -5.02 -4.45
CA GLU A 292 -17.52 -5.83 -5.35
C GLU A 292 -16.51 -6.68 -4.58
N PHE A 293 -15.92 -6.13 -3.51
CA PHE A 293 -15.09 -6.90 -2.59
C PHE A 293 -15.87 -8.05 -1.93
N GLU A 294 -17.08 -7.80 -1.42
CA GLU A 294 -17.94 -8.84 -0.84
C GLU A 294 -18.31 -9.93 -1.85
N LYS A 295 -18.59 -9.53 -3.10
CA LYS A 295 -18.90 -10.47 -4.19
C LYS A 295 -17.72 -11.38 -4.49
N ILE A 296 -16.52 -10.81 -4.67
CA ILE A 296 -15.27 -11.55 -4.92
C ILE A 296 -15.00 -12.55 -3.77
N THR A 297 -15.22 -12.14 -2.53
CA THR A 297 -15.03 -12.98 -1.36
C THR A 297 -16.06 -14.13 -1.31
N LYS A 298 -17.32 -13.86 -1.55
CA LYS A 298 -18.38 -14.89 -1.61
C LYS A 298 -18.18 -15.89 -2.75
N GLU A 299 -17.64 -15.45 -3.89
CA GLU A 299 -17.28 -16.35 -4.99
C GLU A 299 -16.15 -17.29 -4.56
N TYR A 300 -15.15 -16.79 -3.85
CA TYR A 300 -14.06 -17.59 -3.32
C TYR A 300 -14.54 -18.62 -2.29
N GLU A 301 -15.36 -18.22 -1.31
CA GLU A 301 -15.93 -19.12 -0.30
C GLU A 301 -16.66 -20.33 -0.90
N LYS A 302 -17.32 -20.15 -2.06
CA LYS A 302 -17.98 -21.25 -2.78
C LYS A 302 -17.01 -22.20 -3.50
N MET A 303 -15.76 -21.80 -3.69
CA MET A 303 -14.77 -22.57 -4.46
C MET A 303 -13.82 -23.39 -3.59
N VAL A 304 -13.83 -23.17 -2.29
CA VAL A 304 -12.97 -23.84 -1.31
C VAL A 304 -13.82 -24.50 -0.21
N ASN A 305 -13.22 -25.44 0.52
CA ASN A 305 -13.93 -26.09 1.63
C ASN A 305 -14.02 -25.18 2.88
N ALA A 306 -14.85 -25.57 3.84
CA ALA A 306 -15.10 -24.80 5.06
C ALA A 306 -13.84 -24.57 5.93
N GLU A 307 -12.93 -25.55 5.96
CA GLU A 307 -11.69 -25.42 6.73
C GLU A 307 -10.75 -24.38 6.11
N VAL A 308 -10.63 -24.35 4.79
CA VAL A 308 -9.88 -23.31 4.06
C VAL A 308 -10.49 -21.95 4.31
N THR A 309 -11.84 -21.84 4.21
CA THR A 309 -12.57 -20.59 4.46
C THR A 309 -12.28 -20.07 5.87
N SER A 310 -12.35 -20.93 6.89
CA SER A 310 -12.15 -20.54 8.29
C SER A 310 -10.75 -19.97 8.59
N VAL A 311 -9.75 -20.38 7.82
CA VAL A 311 -8.37 -19.86 7.93
C VAL A 311 -8.18 -18.57 7.11
N THR A 312 -8.80 -18.47 5.94
CA THR A 312 -8.51 -17.41 4.96
C THR A 312 -9.46 -16.21 5.08
N ILE A 313 -10.66 -16.40 5.59
CA ILE A 313 -11.68 -15.35 5.77
C ILE A 313 -12.02 -15.22 7.24
N HIS A 314 -11.86 -14.02 7.78
CA HIS A 314 -12.20 -13.75 9.18
C HIS A 314 -13.71 -13.80 9.38
N SER A 315 -14.17 -14.47 10.45
CA SER A 315 -15.59 -14.73 10.72
C SER A 315 -16.47 -13.48 10.84
N ASP A 316 -15.89 -12.33 11.24
CA ASP A 316 -16.61 -11.05 11.40
C ASP A 316 -16.56 -10.15 10.15
N LEU A 317 -15.93 -10.60 9.06
CA LEU A 317 -15.73 -9.78 7.85
C LEU A 317 -17.07 -9.19 7.35
N ASN A 318 -18.10 -10.02 7.25
CA ASN A 318 -19.41 -9.59 6.77
C ASN A 318 -20.00 -8.49 7.66
N LEU A 319 -19.96 -8.67 8.99
CA LEU A 319 -20.44 -7.67 9.95
C LEU A 319 -19.68 -6.34 9.79
N ARG A 320 -18.38 -6.39 9.65
CA ARG A 320 -17.54 -5.18 9.49
C ARG A 320 -17.82 -4.46 8.18
N MET A 321 -18.07 -5.17 7.08
CA MET A 321 -18.45 -4.59 5.80
C MET A 321 -19.85 -3.95 5.87
N GLU A 322 -20.80 -4.53 6.61
CA GLU A 322 -22.11 -3.92 6.85
C GLU A 322 -22.01 -2.62 7.67
N ILE A 323 -21.20 -2.61 8.74
CA ILE A 323 -20.92 -1.39 9.52
C ILE A 323 -20.28 -0.32 8.61
N LEU A 324 -19.28 -0.70 7.84
CA LEU A 324 -18.59 0.19 6.90
C LEU A 324 -19.58 0.85 5.92
N LYS A 325 -20.47 0.07 5.28
CA LYS A 325 -21.50 0.58 4.35
C LYS A 325 -22.50 1.53 5.00
N LYS A 326 -22.78 1.37 6.29
CA LYS A 326 -23.67 2.27 7.05
C LYS A 326 -22.98 3.59 7.41
N THR A 327 -21.68 3.55 7.71
CA THR A 327 -20.88 4.72 8.15
C THR A 327 -20.45 5.63 6.98
N ILE A 328 -20.26 5.06 5.79
CA ILE A 328 -20.01 5.82 4.56
C ILE A 328 -21.31 6.51 4.13
#